data_a19a37e8a87be81af45bdd28ffddeb50
#
_entry.id   a19a37e8a87be81af45bdd28ffddeb50
#
_cell.length_a   1.000
_cell.length_b   1.000
_cell.length_c   1.000
_cell.angle_alpha   90.00
_cell.angle_beta   90.00
_cell.angle_gamma   90.00
#
_symmetry.space_group_name_H-M   'P 1'
#
loop_
_entity.id
_entity.type
_entity.pdbx_description
1 polymer ?
#
loop_
_entity_poly.entity_id
_entity_poly.type
_entity_poly.pdbx_seq_one_letter_code
_entity_poly.pdbx_strand_id
1 'polypeptide(L)'
;ANSLRIAIDRDFSHRVEVLDKEQGLAGRGLDVSSVNDQLTIFVLSYDSFKNKEGRKAYQENSALMQLTNYQKASGMAVDVEGADDTALISALSGLNPIVVVDESHHAKSDLSLGMLRNLNPRFVLELTATPSSKSNVIARVSALELKKEQMVKLPVIVYRRDGKREVVEDAILLQRRLELIAGREREKTGRYIRPIVLFQAERRGADDAETFRKLKEKIVNAGIPDEQIAIRTGNVDELKDVDLMSEECPIRFIITVEALSEGWDCPFAYVLATVANKQSKTNVEQIVGRVLRQPYAVRAKTRALNVSYVLTSSADFNETIDQVVAGLNGAG
;
A
#
# COMPACT_ATOMS: atom_id res chain seq x y z
N ALA A 1 -10.64 6.96 -0.45
CA ALA A 1 -11.70 7.80 -1.02
C ALA A 1 -11.21 9.23 -1.31
N ASN A 2 -10.65 9.97 -0.35
CA ASN A 2 -10.28 11.39 -0.54
C ASN A 2 -9.29 11.63 -1.69
N SER A 3 -8.20 10.87 -1.77
CA SER A 3 -7.19 11.01 -2.84
C SER A 3 -7.79 10.73 -4.23
N LEU A 4 -8.69 9.75 -4.32
CA LEU A 4 -9.41 9.43 -5.55
C LEU A 4 -10.38 10.56 -5.93
N ARG A 5 -11.12 11.12 -4.94
CA ARG A 5 -12.03 12.25 -5.17
C ARG A 5 -11.27 13.45 -5.73
N ILE A 6 -10.14 13.83 -5.14
CA ILE A 6 -9.30 14.94 -5.61
C ILE A 6 -8.79 14.70 -7.04
N ALA A 7 -8.34 13.49 -7.35
CA ALA A 7 -7.87 13.16 -8.71
C ALA A 7 -8.99 13.23 -9.75
N ILE A 8 -10.18 12.74 -9.41
CA ILE A 8 -11.34 12.74 -10.29
C ILE A 8 -11.91 14.15 -10.48
N ASP A 9 -12.03 14.93 -9.40
CA ASP A 9 -12.52 16.32 -9.50
C ASP A 9 -11.65 17.18 -10.42
N ARG A 10 -10.35 16.87 -10.52
CA ARG A 10 -9.44 17.54 -11.45
C ARG A 10 -9.68 17.17 -12.90
N ASP A 11 -9.97 15.91 -13.19
CA ASP A 11 -9.96 15.34 -14.56
C ASP A 11 -11.36 15.16 -15.15
N PHE A 12 -12.41 15.13 -14.30
CA PHE A 12 -13.80 14.93 -14.69
C PHE A 12 -14.70 16.03 -14.12
N SER A 13 -15.32 16.84 -14.95
CA SER A 13 -16.21 17.92 -14.50
C SER A 13 -17.52 17.38 -13.89
N HIS A 14 -17.66 17.42 -12.58
CA HIS A 14 -18.90 17.47 -11.77
C HIS A 14 -19.98 16.37 -11.87
N ARG A 15 -19.71 15.22 -12.52
CA ARG A 15 -20.67 14.10 -12.61
C ARG A 15 -20.14 12.79 -12.01
N VAL A 16 -19.19 12.89 -11.10
CA VAL A 16 -18.61 11.71 -10.45
C VAL A 16 -18.75 11.85 -8.94
N GLU A 17 -19.40 10.89 -8.31
CA GLU A 17 -19.47 10.79 -6.86
C GLU A 17 -18.60 9.66 -6.35
N VAL A 18 -17.81 9.94 -5.31
CA VAL A 18 -16.96 8.93 -4.65
C VAL A 18 -17.48 8.72 -3.24
N LEU A 19 -18.01 7.54 -2.98
CA LEU A 19 -18.57 7.12 -1.71
C LEU A 19 -17.60 6.20 -0.97
N ASP A 20 -17.42 6.45 0.31
CA ASP A 20 -16.68 5.58 1.21
C ASP A 20 -17.57 4.52 1.87
N LYS A 21 -16.94 3.66 2.69
CA LYS A 21 -17.62 2.60 3.43
C LYS A 21 -18.77 3.11 4.29
N GLU A 22 -18.58 4.22 5.01
CA GLU A 22 -19.57 4.73 5.96
C GLU A 22 -20.77 5.31 5.23
N GLN A 23 -20.53 6.05 4.16
CA GLN A 23 -21.57 6.60 3.28
C GLN A 23 -22.36 5.47 2.62
N GLY A 24 -21.68 4.45 2.08
CA GLY A 24 -22.32 3.29 1.47
C GLY A 24 -23.20 2.50 2.44
N LEU A 25 -22.68 2.18 3.63
CA LEU A 25 -23.44 1.48 4.66
C LEU A 25 -24.62 2.30 5.21
N ALA A 26 -24.53 3.63 5.16
CA ALA A 26 -25.63 4.51 5.50
C ALA A 26 -26.65 4.70 4.36
N GLY A 27 -26.40 4.13 3.18
CA GLY A 27 -27.23 4.30 1.98
C GLY A 27 -27.22 5.75 1.42
N ARG A 28 -26.22 6.55 1.79
CA ARG A 28 -26.11 7.94 1.32
C ARG A 28 -25.53 7.97 -0.09
N GLY A 29 -26.06 8.86 -0.94
CA GLY A 29 -25.57 9.03 -2.32
C GLY A 29 -25.90 7.87 -3.25
N LEU A 30 -26.74 6.93 -2.82
CA LEU A 30 -27.26 5.83 -3.62
C LEU A 30 -28.78 5.99 -3.79
N ASP A 31 -29.17 6.67 -4.82
CA ASP A 31 -30.57 6.81 -5.23
C ASP A 31 -30.70 6.51 -6.75
N VAL A 32 -31.91 6.58 -7.24
CA VAL A 32 -32.20 6.27 -8.66
C VAL A 32 -31.50 7.25 -9.59
N SER A 33 -31.35 8.52 -9.22
CA SER A 33 -30.68 9.53 -10.04
C SER A 33 -29.16 9.36 -10.04
N SER A 34 -28.57 9.04 -8.88
CA SER A 34 -27.12 8.78 -8.78
C SER A 34 -26.67 7.59 -9.62
N VAL A 35 -27.57 6.64 -9.85
CA VAL A 35 -27.29 5.45 -10.66
C VAL A 35 -27.45 5.72 -12.15
N ASN A 36 -28.41 6.54 -12.57
CA ASN A 36 -28.73 6.75 -13.97
C ASN A 36 -27.99 7.94 -14.61
N ASP A 37 -27.70 8.99 -13.82
CA ASP A 37 -27.29 10.29 -14.36
C ASP A 37 -25.82 10.63 -14.12
N GLN A 38 -25.12 9.86 -13.29
CA GLN A 38 -23.72 10.11 -12.92
C GLN A 38 -22.90 8.83 -12.73
N LEU A 39 -21.57 8.97 -12.75
CA LEU A 39 -20.67 7.90 -12.34
C LEU A 39 -20.54 7.89 -10.82
N THR A 40 -20.93 6.80 -10.19
CA THR A 40 -20.75 6.59 -8.75
C THR A 40 -19.66 5.55 -8.51
N ILE A 41 -18.66 5.91 -7.71
CA ILE A 41 -17.54 5.06 -7.35
C ILE A 41 -17.61 4.72 -5.87
N PHE A 42 -17.70 3.43 -5.55
CA PHE A 42 -17.61 2.93 -4.19
C PHE A 42 -16.19 2.49 -3.84
N VAL A 43 -15.65 3.03 -2.75
CA VAL A 43 -14.38 2.57 -2.18
C VAL A 43 -14.67 1.75 -0.93
N LEU A 44 -14.60 0.43 -1.06
CA LEU A 44 -14.93 -0.53 -0.02
C LEU A 44 -13.73 -1.43 0.26
N SER A 45 -13.60 -1.90 1.50
CA SER A 45 -12.67 -2.98 1.85
C SER A 45 -13.43 -4.30 1.99
N TYR A 46 -12.74 -5.43 1.82
CA TYR A 46 -13.33 -6.76 2.08
C TYR A 46 -13.91 -6.88 3.49
N ASP A 47 -13.31 -6.22 4.48
CA ASP A 47 -13.79 -6.22 5.85
C ASP A 47 -15.12 -5.48 6.03
N SER A 48 -15.51 -4.64 5.06
CA SER A 48 -16.84 -4.02 5.05
C SER A 48 -17.96 -5.05 4.98
N PHE A 49 -17.67 -6.22 4.44
CA PHE A 49 -18.63 -7.31 4.25
C PHE A 49 -18.41 -8.50 5.20
N LYS A 50 -17.28 -8.53 5.95
CA LYS A 50 -16.88 -9.68 6.78
C LYS A 50 -17.23 -9.56 8.26
N ASN A 51 -17.74 -8.42 8.74
CA ASN A 51 -17.81 -8.11 10.17
C ASN A 51 -18.68 -9.11 10.96
N LYS A 52 -18.13 -9.65 12.07
CA LYS A 52 -18.78 -10.63 12.97
C LYS A 52 -20.00 -10.07 13.70
N GLU A 53 -20.12 -8.75 13.81
CA GLU A 53 -21.26 -8.05 14.46
C GLU A 53 -22.48 -7.88 13.54
N GLY A 54 -22.78 -8.88 12.75
CA GLY A 54 -23.93 -8.87 11.84
C GLY A 54 -23.66 -8.02 10.61
N ARG A 55 -22.97 -8.55 9.65
CA ARG A 55 -22.78 -8.14 8.25
C ARG A 55 -23.65 -6.95 7.83
N LYS A 56 -23.36 -5.73 8.33
CA LYS A 56 -24.20 -4.53 8.07
C LYS A 56 -24.55 -4.31 6.59
N ALA A 57 -23.68 -4.75 5.68
CA ALA A 57 -23.95 -4.70 4.25
C ALA A 57 -25.02 -5.70 3.78
N TYR A 58 -25.39 -6.69 4.61
CA TYR A 58 -26.41 -7.72 4.35
C TYR A 58 -27.71 -7.49 5.13
N GLN A 59 -27.74 -6.49 6.01
CA GLN A 59 -28.90 -6.16 6.81
C GLN A 59 -29.78 -5.12 6.13
N GLU A 60 -31.04 -5.07 6.54
CA GLU A 60 -32.02 -4.09 6.10
C GLU A 60 -31.49 -2.66 6.22
N ASN A 61 -31.68 -1.87 5.16
CA ASN A 61 -31.34 -0.46 5.12
C ASN A 61 -32.46 0.33 4.45
N SER A 62 -33.26 1.00 5.28
CA SER A 62 -34.42 1.76 4.81
C SER A 62 -34.04 2.91 3.86
N ALA A 63 -32.81 3.43 3.93
CA ALA A 63 -32.33 4.47 3.02
C ALA A 63 -32.20 4.00 1.57
N LEU A 64 -32.04 2.68 1.35
CA LEU A 64 -31.93 2.07 0.02
C LEU A 64 -33.26 1.57 -0.54
N MET A 65 -34.36 1.68 0.22
CA MET A 65 -35.66 1.14 -0.17
C MET A 65 -36.19 1.69 -1.50
N GLN A 66 -35.95 2.98 -1.79
CA GLN A 66 -36.38 3.57 -3.07
C GLN A 66 -35.61 2.97 -4.26
N LEU A 67 -34.31 2.81 -4.13
CA LEU A 67 -33.46 2.21 -5.16
C LEU A 67 -33.84 0.73 -5.38
N THR A 68 -33.95 -0.05 -4.31
CA THR A 68 -34.27 -1.48 -4.42
C THR A 68 -35.69 -1.73 -4.94
N ASN A 69 -36.67 -0.88 -4.60
CA ASN A 69 -38.00 -0.93 -5.20
C ASN A 69 -37.97 -0.59 -6.71
N TYR A 70 -37.18 0.41 -7.11
CA TYR A 70 -36.98 0.73 -8.51
C TYR A 70 -36.34 -0.46 -9.25
N GLN A 71 -35.32 -1.10 -8.65
CA GLN A 71 -34.68 -2.28 -9.23
C GLN A 71 -35.66 -3.44 -9.38
N LYS A 72 -36.52 -3.70 -8.39
CA LYS A 72 -37.58 -4.73 -8.48
C LYS A 72 -38.55 -4.44 -9.62
N ALA A 73 -39.02 -3.19 -9.71
CA ALA A 73 -39.97 -2.77 -10.76
C ALA A 73 -39.35 -2.83 -12.17
N SER A 74 -38.03 -2.61 -12.28
CA SER A 74 -37.29 -2.62 -13.56
C SER A 74 -36.72 -4.00 -13.91
N GLY A 75 -36.93 -5.03 -13.10
CA GLY A 75 -36.39 -6.35 -13.33
C GLY A 75 -34.86 -6.47 -13.13
N MET A 76 -34.24 -5.49 -12.45
CA MET A 76 -32.82 -5.48 -12.14
C MET A 76 -32.47 -6.09 -10.79
N ALA A 77 -33.47 -6.35 -9.94
CA ALA A 77 -33.24 -6.92 -8.62
C ALA A 77 -32.66 -8.34 -8.73
N VAL A 78 -31.66 -8.63 -7.90
CA VAL A 78 -30.99 -9.92 -7.79
C VAL A 78 -31.16 -10.43 -6.36
N ASP A 79 -31.57 -11.68 -6.21
CA ASP A 79 -31.64 -12.32 -4.91
C ASP A 79 -30.23 -12.71 -4.46
N VAL A 80 -29.82 -12.21 -3.29
CA VAL A 80 -28.51 -12.47 -2.69
C VAL A 80 -28.71 -13.30 -1.43
N GLU A 81 -28.22 -14.51 -1.43
CA GLU A 81 -28.36 -15.45 -0.30
C GLU A 81 -27.88 -14.83 1.02
N GLY A 82 -28.77 -14.82 2.02
CA GLY A 82 -28.49 -14.31 3.36
C GLY A 82 -28.43 -12.79 3.46
N ALA A 83 -28.97 -12.06 2.49
CA ALA A 83 -29.12 -10.60 2.52
C ALA A 83 -30.60 -10.21 2.55
N ASP A 84 -30.89 -9.11 3.23
CA ASP A 84 -32.21 -8.48 3.18
C ASP A 84 -32.44 -7.78 1.82
N ASP A 85 -33.68 -7.68 1.41
CA ASP A 85 -34.06 -7.07 0.12
C ASP A 85 -33.57 -5.64 -0.06
N THR A 86 -33.48 -4.87 1.02
CA THR A 86 -33.02 -3.48 1.03
C THR A 86 -31.55 -3.35 1.47
N ALA A 87 -30.84 -4.47 1.60
CA ALA A 87 -29.43 -4.45 1.99
C ALA A 87 -28.54 -3.77 0.94
N LEU A 88 -27.42 -3.21 1.39
CA LEU A 88 -26.44 -2.59 0.48
C LEU A 88 -25.96 -3.60 -0.59
N ILE A 89 -25.69 -4.85 -0.20
CA ILE A 89 -25.22 -5.86 -1.16
C ILE A 89 -26.28 -6.18 -2.22
N SER A 90 -27.57 -6.22 -1.84
CA SER A 90 -28.69 -6.43 -2.77
C SER A 90 -28.84 -5.25 -3.74
N ALA A 91 -28.74 -4.02 -3.23
CA ALA A 91 -28.76 -2.81 -4.06
C ALA A 91 -27.58 -2.79 -5.05
N LEU A 92 -26.37 -3.10 -4.61
CA LEU A 92 -25.18 -3.14 -5.49
C LEU A 92 -25.26 -4.27 -6.51
N SER A 93 -25.75 -5.45 -6.12
CA SER A 93 -25.92 -6.60 -7.01
C SER A 93 -26.86 -6.30 -8.18
N GLY A 94 -27.96 -5.59 -7.90
CA GLY A 94 -28.92 -5.19 -8.94
C GLY A 94 -28.36 -4.17 -9.96
N LEU A 95 -27.23 -3.49 -9.64
CA LEU A 95 -26.58 -2.54 -10.53
C LEU A 95 -25.58 -3.18 -11.51
N ASN A 96 -25.24 -4.45 -11.33
CA ASN A 96 -24.20 -5.13 -12.12
C ASN A 96 -22.90 -4.32 -12.20
N PRO A 97 -22.22 -4.00 -11.09
CA PRO A 97 -21.12 -3.05 -11.08
C PRO A 97 -19.90 -3.56 -11.86
N ILE A 98 -19.05 -2.62 -12.31
CA ILE A 98 -17.66 -2.92 -12.62
C ILE A 98 -16.91 -2.93 -11.30
N VAL A 99 -16.22 -4.01 -10.99
CA VAL A 99 -15.45 -4.16 -9.75
C VAL A 99 -13.97 -4.12 -10.07
N VAL A 100 -13.25 -3.21 -9.40
CA VAL A 100 -11.78 -3.16 -9.42
C VAL A 100 -11.27 -3.67 -8.10
N VAL A 101 -10.46 -4.73 -8.13
CA VAL A 101 -9.88 -5.37 -6.95
C VAL A 101 -8.40 -5.09 -6.91
N ASP A 102 -8.00 -4.20 -6.00
CA ASP A 102 -6.58 -3.94 -5.75
C ASP A 102 -6.00 -5.01 -4.83
N GLU A 103 -4.74 -5.40 -5.06
CA GLU A 103 -4.03 -6.47 -4.34
C GLU A 103 -4.87 -7.77 -4.27
N SER A 104 -5.41 -8.21 -5.40
CA SER A 104 -6.37 -9.32 -5.47
C SER A 104 -5.83 -10.65 -4.91
N HIS A 105 -4.51 -10.78 -4.71
CA HIS A 105 -3.91 -11.93 -4.04
C HIS A 105 -4.36 -12.10 -2.57
N HIS A 106 -4.88 -11.07 -1.92
CA HIS A 106 -5.53 -11.14 -0.61
C HIS A 106 -6.98 -11.64 -0.67
N ALA A 107 -7.58 -11.63 -1.85
CA ALA A 107 -8.98 -12.00 -2.08
C ALA A 107 -9.21 -13.50 -2.40
N LYS A 108 -8.23 -14.35 -2.15
CA LYS A 108 -8.27 -15.79 -2.53
C LYS A 108 -9.07 -16.68 -1.59
N SER A 109 -9.61 -16.17 -0.47
CA SER A 109 -10.46 -16.97 0.41
C SER A 109 -11.83 -17.21 -0.24
N ASP A 110 -12.42 -18.37 0.02
CA ASP A 110 -13.77 -18.71 -0.46
C ASP A 110 -14.80 -17.64 -0.06
N LEU A 111 -14.64 -17.04 1.12
CA LEU A 111 -15.47 -15.95 1.60
C LEU A 111 -15.34 -14.69 0.73
N SER A 112 -14.12 -14.32 0.33
CA SER A 112 -13.88 -13.16 -0.53
C SER A 112 -14.41 -13.39 -1.94
N LEU A 113 -14.23 -14.59 -2.47
CA LEU A 113 -14.77 -14.97 -3.78
C LEU A 113 -16.31 -15.04 -3.76
N GLY A 114 -16.89 -15.53 -2.68
CA GLY A 114 -18.35 -15.53 -2.49
C GLY A 114 -18.91 -14.11 -2.47
N MET A 115 -18.26 -13.20 -1.77
CA MET A 115 -18.65 -11.79 -1.72
C MET A 115 -18.59 -11.13 -3.11
N LEU A 116 -17.50 -11.36 -3.87
CA LEU A 116 -17.40 -10.84 -5.23
C LEU A 116 -18.52 -11.37 -6.14
N ARG A 117 -18.90 -12.65 -6.00
CA ARG A 117 -20.05 -13.23 -6.73
C ARG A 117 -21.36 -12.59 -6.33
N ASN A 118 -21.54 -12.30 -5.03
CA ASN A 118 -22.75 -11.66 -4.51
C ASN A 118 -22.93 -10.22 -5.02
N LEU A 119 -21.86 -9.54 -5.42
CA LEU A 119 -21.95 -8.25 -6.11
C LEU A 119 -22.50 -8.36 -7.54
N ASN A 120 -22.60 -9.58 -8.08
CA ASN A 120 -23.07 -9.82 -9.45
C ASN A 120 -22.39 -8.92 -10.50
N PRO A 121 -21.04 -8.85 -10.53
CA PRO A 121 -20.33 -7.86 -11.33
C PRO A 121 -20.44 -8.16 -12.83
N ARG A 122 -20.62 -7.13 -13.63
CA ARG A 122 -20.52 -7.22 -15.09
C ARG A 122 -19.09 -7.49 -15.55
N PHE A 123 -18.12 -6.97 -14.82
CA PHE A 123 -16.70 -7.11 -15.10
C PHE A 123 -15.89 -6.97 -13.81
N VAL A 124 -14.86 -7.81 -13.66
CA VAL A 124 -13.90 -7.73 -12.54
C VAL A 124 -12.51 -7.48 -13.12
N LEU A 125 -11.91 -6.35 -12.73
CA LEU A 125 -10.52 -6.02 -13.02
C LEU A 125 -9.68 -6.29 -11.76
N GLU A 126 -8.76 -7.24 -11.86
CA GLU A 126 -7.82 -7.54 -10.78
C GLU A 126 -6.49 -6.83 -11.01
N LEU A 127 -6.03 -6.08 -10.01
CA LEU A 127 -4.71 -5.47 -9.98
C LEU A 127 -3.88 -6.26 -8.95
N THR A 128 -2.80 -6.88 -9.39
CA THR A 128 -1.94 -7.69 -8.50
C THR A 128 -0.56 -7.93 -9.08
N ALA A 129 0.44 -8.00 -8.22
CA ALA A 129 1.79 -8.44 -8.58
C ALA A 129 1.87 -9.96 -8.79
N THR A 130 0.93 -10.73 -8.20
CA THR A 130 0.92 -12.21 -8.22
C THR A 130 -0.44 -12.75 -8.69
N PRO A 131 -0.72 -12.71 -10.01
CA PRO A 131 -1.98 -13.18 -10.55
C PRO A 131 -2.24 -14.66 -10.24
N SER A 132 -3.51 -15.04 -10.12
CA SER A 132 -3.91 -16.44 -10.01
C SER A 132 -3.67 -17.16 -11.34
N SER A 133 -3.38 -18.46 -11.30
CA SER A 133 -3.31 -19.30 -12.51
C SER A 133 -4.64 -19.38 -13.28
N LYS A 134 -5.75 -18.97 -12.64
CA LYS A 134 -7.10 -18.93 -13.24
C LYS A 134 -7.46 -17.53 -13.78
N SER A 135 -6.66 -16.50 -13.48
CA SER A 135 -6.92 -15.14 -13.95
C SER A 135 -6.49 -14.98 -15.42
N ASN A 136 -7.32 -14.31 -16.21
CA ASN A 136 -6.95 -13.91 -17.56
C ASN A 136 -6.08 -12.66 -17.50
N VAL A 137 -4.78 -12.82 -17.70
CA VAL A 137 -3.81 -11.70 -17.65
C VAL A 137 -3.89 -10.91 -18.94
N ILE A 138 -4.48 -9.71 -18.88
CA ILE A 138 -4.65 -8.80 -20.03
C ILE A 138 -3.48 -7.84 -20.21
N ALA A 139 -2.78 -7.50 -19.14
CA ALA A 139 -1.59 -6.66 -19.17
C ALA A 139 -0.60 -7.08 -18.07
N ARG A 140 0.68 -6.99 -18.37
CA ARG A 140 1.76 -7.24 -17.41
C ARG A 140 2.86 -6.20 -17.61
N VAL A 141 3.29 -5.58 -16.51
CA VAL A 141 4.42 -4.65 -16.50
C VAL A 141 5.56 -5.30 -15.74
N SER A 142 6.70 -5.48 -16.37
CA SER A 142 7.89 -6.04 -15.75
C SER A 142 8.68 -4.99 -14.96
N ALA A 143 9.50 -5.45 -14.01
CA ALA A 143 10.43 -4.58 -13.29
C ALA A 143 11.42 -3.86 -14.23
N LEU A 144 11.78 -4.50 -15.36
CA LEU A 144 12.63 -3.91 -16.38
C LEU A 144 11.95 -2.74 -17.11
N GLU A 145 10.68 -2.87 -17.43
CA GLU A 145 9.89 -1.78 -18.04
C GLU A 145 9.79 -0.61 -17.07
N LEU A 146 9.48 -0.85 -15.80
CA LEU A 146 9.47 0.18 -14.77
C LEU A 146 10.85 0.86 -14.61
N LYS A 147 11.96 0.10 -14.75
CA LYS A 147 13.30 0.66 -14.74
C LYS A 147 13.58 1.52 -15.97
N LYS A 148 13.15 1.11 -17.17
CA LYS A 148 13.29 1.90 -18.40
C LYS A 148 12.55 3.23 -18.28
N GLU A 149 11.36 3.21 -17.69
CA GLU A 149 10.54 4.41 -17.41
C GLU A 149 11.03 5.21 -16.19
N GLN A 150 12.18 4.86 -15.62
CA GLN A 150 12.78 5.54 -14.46
C GLN A 150 11.87 5.54 -13.20
N MET A 151 10.96 4.60 -13.08
CA MET A 151 10.02 4.52 -11.96
C MET A 151 10.61 3.84 -10.73
N VAL A 152 11.66 3.01 -10.93
CA VAL A 152 12.26 2.21 -9.86
C VAL A 152 13.78 2.29 -9.81
N LYS A 153 14.31 2.23 -8.57
CA LYS A 153 15.75 2.17 -8.26
C LYS A 153 16.21 0.72 -8.31
N LEU A 154 16.80 0.30 -9.41
CA LEU A 154 17.40 -1.01 -9.60
C LEU A 154 18.84 -0.89 -10.08
N PRO A 155 19.76 -1.79 -9.63
CA PRO A 155 19.52 -3.02 -8.85
C PRO A 155 19.30 -2.76 -7.37
N VAL A 156 18.82 -3.79 -6.66
CA VAL A 156 18.84 -3.85 -5.20
C VAL A 156 20.20 -4.38 -4.74
N ILE A 157 20.84 -3.67 -3.82
CA ILE A 157 22.11 -4.07 -3.21
C ILE A 157 21.82 -4.57 -1.80
N VAL A 158 22.15 -5.84 -1.52
CA VAL A 158 21.90 -6.46 -0.22
C VAL A 158 23.22 -6.56 0.56
N TYR A 159 23.23 -5.99 1.77
CA TYR A 159 24.31 -6.12 2.75
C TYR A 159 23.88 -7.06 3.88
N ARG A 160 24.62 -8.15 4.05
CA ARG A 160 24.42 -9.07 5.15
C ARG A 160 25.34 -8.71 6.30
N ARG A 161 24.81 -8.81 7.52
CA ARG A 161 25.56 -8.52 8.75
C ARG A 161 25.37 -9.66 9.74
N ASP A 162 26.32 -9.81 10.65
CA ASP A 162 26.28 -10.88 11.66
C ASP A 162 25.34 -10.53 12.82
N GLY A 163 25.11 -9.25 13.08
CA GLY A 163 24.28 -8.80 14.19
C GLY A 163 23.35 -7.62 13.87
N LYS A 164 22.27 -7.53 14.66
CA LYS A 164 21.28 -6.44 14.58
C LYS A 164 21.90 -5.06 14.82
N ARG A 165 22.93 -4.98 15.72
CA ARG A 165 23.65 -3.76 15.99
C ARG A 165 24.36 -3.22 14.76
N GLU A 166 25.08 -4.08 14.05
CA GLU A 166 25.80 -3.72 12.84
C GLU A 166 24.84 -3.24 11.73
N VAL A 167 23.65 -3.85 11.61
CA VAL A 167 22.61 -3.41 10.67
C VAL A 167 22.22 -1.96 10.96
N VAL A 168 22.02 -1.60 12.23
CA VAL A 168 21.61 -0.23 12.62
C VAL A 168 22.73 0.77 12.35
N GLU A 169 23.95 0.48 12.80
CA GLU A 169 25.12 1.35 12.64
C GLU A 169 25.42 1.61 11.16
N ASP A 170 25.44 0.56 10.35
CA ASP A 170 25.72 0.67 8.91
C ASP A 170 24.59 1.36 8.13
N ALA A 171 23.34 1.17 8.53
CA ALA A 171 22.22 1.88 7.92
C ALA A 171 22.32 3.40 8.16
N ILE A 172 22.72 3.81 9.38
CA ILE A 172 22.94 5.23 9.71
C ILE A 172 24.11 5.79 8.88
N LEU A 173 25.23 5.07 8.81
CA LEU A 173 26.40 5.49 8.02
C LEU A 173 26.05 5.60 6.52
N LEU A 174 25.31 4.63 6.00
CA LEU A 174 24.88 4.64 4.60
C LEU A 174 23.94 5.82 4.31
N GLN A 175 22.99 6.09 5.21
CA GLN A 175 22.10 7.25 5.07
C GLN A 175 22.89 8.56 4.98
N ARG A 176 23.80 8.81 5.91
CA ARG A 176 24.65 10.01 5.91
C ARG A 176 25.46 10.15 4.62
N ARG A 177 26.01 9.03 4.14
CA ARG A 177 26.76 9.02 2.88
C ARG A 177 25.87 9.33 1.67
N LEU A 178 24.67 8.75 1.62
CA LEU A 178 23.72 9.03 0.56
C LEU A 178 23.21 10.48 0.59
N GLU A 179 23.02 11.05 1.78
CA GLU A 179 22.61 12.44 1.94
C GLU A 179 23.68 13.43 1.43
N LEU A 180 24.96 13.17 1.73
CA LEU A 180 26.07 13.94 1.15
C LEU A 180 26.12 13.84 -0.39
N ILE A 181 25.86 12.65 -0.93
CA ILE A 181 25.79 12.43 -2.38
C ILE A 181 24.60 13.19 -2.97
N ALA A 182 23.44 13.14 -2.30
CA ALA A 182 22.23 13.87 -2.72
C ALA A 182 22.42 15.39 -2.71
N GLY A 183 23.15 15.93 -1.73
CA GLY A 183 23.54 17.34 -1.73
C GLY A 183 24.34 17.75 -2.97
N ARG A 184 25.36 16.94 -3.33
CA ARG A 184 26.14 17.18 -4.56
C ARG A 184 25.34 16.98 -5.85
N GLU A 185 24.35 16.09 -5.84
CA GLU A 185 23.43 15.90 -6.96
C GLU A 185 22.53 17.14 -7.12
N ARG A 186 22.05 17.72 -6.00
CA ARG A 186 21.26 18.94 -5.99
C ARG A 186 22.00 20.12 -6.59
N GLU A 187 23.27 20.30 -6.23
CA GLU A 187 24.12 21.35 -6.81
C GLU A 187 24.21 21.26 -8.35
N LYS A 188 24.17 20.05 -8.89
CA LYS A 188 24.30 19.77 -10.33
C LYS A 188 22.97 19.81 -11.09
N THR A 189 21.86 19.54 -10.42
CA THR A 189 20.57 19.28 -11.07
C THR A 189 19.43 20.14 -10.56
N GLY A 190 19.60 20.85 -9.44
CA GLY A 190 18.56 21.57 -8.72
C GLY A 190 17.55 20.68 -7.97
N ARG A 191 17.60 19.35 -8.15
CA ARG A 191 16.63 18.43 -7.56
C ARG A 191 16.98 18.11 -6.12
N TYR A 192 16.00 18.27 -5.24
CA TYR A 192 16.10 17.89 -3.83
C TYR A 192 15.85 16.40 -3.66
N ILE A 193 16.75 15.70 -3.00
CA ILE A 193 16.61 14.30 -2.60
C ILE A 193 17.09 14.18 -1.15
N ARG A 194 16.28 13.61 -0.28
CA ARG A 194 16.62 13.31 1.10
C ARG A 194 16.52 11.80 1.31
N PRO A 195 17.64 11.05 1.28
CA PRO A 195 17.63 9.62 1.52
C PRO A 195 17.11 9.29 2.92
N ILE A 196 16.10 8.43 2.98
CA ILE A 196 15.45 7.96 4.21
C ILE A 196 15.78 6.47 4.39
N VAL A 197 16.05 6.09 5.64
CA VAL A 197 16.14 4.69 6.07
C VAL A 197 14.80 4.24 6.61
N LEU A 198 14.31 3.15 6.08
CA LEU A 198 13.17 2.43 6.61
C LEU A 198 13.68 1.29 7.49
N PHE A 199 13.55 1.43 8.81
CA PHE A 199 13.86 0.36 9.77
C PHE A 199 12.64 -0.52 10.00
N GLN A 200 12.83 -1.84 9.88
CA GLN A 200 11.82 -2.82 10.26
C GLN A 200 12.21 -3.49 11.57
N ALA A 201 11.44 -3.20 12.61
CA ALA A 201 11.58 -3.76 13.95
C ALA A 201 10.75 -5.05 14.11
N GLU A 202 11.02 -5.82 15.17
CA GLU A 202 10.27 -7.01 15.53
C GLU A 202 8.94 -6.67 16.21
N ARG A 203 7.94 -7.55 16.05
CA ARG A 203 6.72 -7.54 16.88
C ARG A 203 7.08 -7.93 18.31
N ARG A 204 6.31 -7.43 19.28
CA ARG A 204 6.44 -7.86 20.68
C ARG A 204 6.20 -9.38 20.79
N GLY A 205 7.04 -10.10 21.53
CA GLY A 205 6.79 -11.53 21.75
C GLY A 205 7.94 -12.36 22.32
N ALA A 206 9.19 -11.89 22.23
CA ALA A 206 10.36 -12.55 22.83
C ALA A 206 11.14 -11.54 23.68
N ASP A 207 11.84 -12.02 24.73
CA ASP A 207 12.61 -11.15 25.65
C ASP A 207 13.76 -10.42 24.94
N ASP A 208 14.29 -11.00 23.87
CA ASP A 208 15.35 -10.44 23.02
C ASP A 208 14.84 -9.67 21.79
N ALA A 209 13.50 -9.53 21.64
CA ALA A 209 12.91 -8.86 20.49
C ALA A 209 13.39 -7.41 20.37
N GLU A 210 13.87 -7.07 19.18
CA GLU A 210 14.24 -5.70 18.82
C GLU A 210 12.99 -4.89 18.51
N THR A 211 12.31 -4.41 19.56
CA THR A 211 11.10 -3.62 19.45
C THR A 211 11.39 -2.23 18.88
N PHE A 212 10.39 -1.58 18.32
CA PHE A 212 10.54 -0.23 17.79
C PHE A 212 11.06 0.78 18.83
N ARG A 213 10.75 0.59 20.12
CA ARG A 213 11.25 1.46 21.20
C ARG A 213 12.74 1.28 21.44
N LYS A 214 13.20 0.03 21.60
CA LYS A 214 14.62 -0.29 21.75
C LYS A 214 15.42 0.20 20.54
N LEU A 215 14.85 0.05 19.33
CA LEU A 215 15.48 0.50 18.11
C LEU A 215 15.58 2.03 18.06
N LYS A 216 14.53 2.77 18.45
CA LYS A 216 14.58 4.23 18.56
C LYS A 216 15.66 4.67 19.52
N GLU A 217 15.74 4.08 20.71
CA GLU A 217 16.78 4.37 21.70
C GLU A 217 18.20 4.16 21.14
N LYS A 218 18.42 3.07 20.40
CA LYS A 218 19.71 2.80 19.74
C LYS A 218 20.09 3.86 18.72
N ILE A 219 19.13 4.31 17.91
CA ILE A 219 19.36 5.34 16.88
C ILE A 219 19.67 6.69 17.56
N VAL A 220 18.93 7.05 18.62
CA VAL A 220 19.20 8.27 19.41
C VAL A 220 20.58 8.20 20.06
N ASN A 221 20.93 7.06 20.69
CA ASN A 221 22.24 6.85 21.31
C ASN A 221 23.40 6.86 20.29
N ALA A 222 23.14 6.61 19.02
CA ALA A 222 24.09 6.79 17.92
C ALA A 222 24.23 8.26 17.48
N GLY A 223 23.60 9.20 18.19
CA GLY A 223 23.72 10.65 17.99
C GLY A 223 22.78 11.19 16.90
N ILE A 224 21.67 10.49 16.61
CA ILE A 224 20.63 11.01 15.70
C ILE A 224 19.60 11.80 16.51
N PRO A 225 19.32 13.07 16.16
CA PRO A 225 18.28 13.87 16.79
C PRO A 225 16.89 13.21 16.70
N ASP A 226 16.11 13.32 17.77
CA ASP A 226 14.79 12.68 17.87
C ASP A 226 13.83 13.16 16.77
N GLU A 227 13.88 14.44 16.38
CA GLU A 227 13.09 15.01 15.30
C GLU A 227 13.38 14.43 13.91
N GLN A 228 14.49 13.71 13.74
CA GLN A 228 14.81 12.99 12.50
C GLN A 228 14.26 11.58 12.45
N ILE A 229 13.62 11.11 13.52
CA ILE A 229 13.11 9.75 13.67
C ILE A 229 11.60 9.80 13.80
N ALA A 230 10.90 9.02 12.97
CA ALA A 230 9.45 8.84 13.07
C ALA A 230 9.10 7.37 13.23
N ILE A 231 8.06 7.09 14.02
CA ILE A 231 7.53 5.74 14.25
C ILE A 231 6.19 5.62 13.54
N ARG A 232 6.04 4.53 12.78
CA ARG A 232 4.76 4.14 12.20
C ARG A 232 4.49 2.66 12.43
N THR A 233 3.49 2.39 13.25
CA THR A 233 2.99 1.04 13.57
C THR A 233 1.46 1.05 13.49
N GLY A 234 0.81 -0.09 13.75
CA GLY A 234 -0.66 -0.14 13.78
C GLY A 234 -1.32 0.81 14.80
N ASN A 235 -0.59 1.20 15.86
CA ASN A 235 -1.11 2.01 16.98
C ASN A 235 -0.46 3.40 17.07
N VAL A 236 0.63 3.64 16.38
CA VAL A 236 1.40 4.90 16.40
C VAL A 236 1.64 5.34 14.98
N ASP A 237 1.20 6.52 14.62
CA ASP A 237 1.43 7.12 13.29
C ASP A 237 1.94 8.56 13.44
N GLU A 238 3.27 8.70 13.57
CA GLU A 238 3.96 9.98 13.61
C GLU A 238 4.18 10.57 12.21
N LEU A 239 3.74 9.85 11.16
CA LEU A 239 3.82 10.32 9.76
C LEU A 239 2.49 10.87 9.25
N LYS A 240 1.45 10.86 10.10
CA LYS A 240 0.15 11.41 9.72
C LYS A 240 0.30 12.90 9.41
N ASP A 241 -0.20 13.29 8.25
CA ASP A 241 -0.16 14.67 7.75
C ASP A 241 1.26 15.24 7.53
N VAL A 242 2.31 14.39 7.49
CA VAL A 242 3.69 14.77 7.19
C VAL A 242 3.97 14.63 5.70
N ASP A 243 4.36 15.73 5.06
CA ASP A 243 4.89 15.67 3.70
C ASP A 243 6.37 15.25 3.71
N LEU A 244 6.61 13.96 3.49
CA LEU A 244 7.95 13.40 3.41
C LEU A 244 8.76 13.88 2.20
N MET A 245 8.14 14.54 1.23
CA MET A 245 8.85 15.12 0.07
C MET A 245 9.26 16.57 0.29
N SER A 246 8.72 17.25 1.30
CA SER A 246 9.07 18.62 1.65
C SER A 246 10.54 18.76 2.03
N GLU A 247 11.18 19.84 1.61
CA GLU A 247 12.55 20.19 2.00
C GLU A 247 12.67 20.51 3.49
N GLU A 248 11.60 21.02 4.10
CA GLU A 248 11.53 21.39 5.51
C GLU A 248 11.38 20.20 6.44
N CYS A 249 10.97 19.03 5.92
CA CYS A 249 10.77 17.84 6.72
C CYS A 249 12.12 17.32 7.28
N PRO A 250 12.27 17.18 8.62
CA PRO A 250 13.52 16.74 9.23
C PRO A 250 13.74 15.23 9.16
N ILE A 251 12.71 14.40 8.90
CA ILE A 251 12.73 12.95 9.04
C ILE A 251 13.74 12.30 8.08
N ARG A 252 14.65 11.49 8.63
CA ARG A 252 15.66 10.67 7.93
C ARG A 252 15.50 9.18 8.20
N PHE A 253 14.83 8.85 9.31
CA PHE A 253 14.69 7.49 9.79
C PHE A 253 13.23 7.22 10.13
N ILE A 254 12.68 6.15 9.57
CA ILE A 254 11.32 5.71 9.85
C ILE A 254 11.39 4.31 10.43
N ILE A 255 10.76 4.09 11.57
CA ILE A 255 10.71 2.79 12.24
C ILE A 255 9.30 2.21 12.08
N THR A 256 9.22 1.00 11.53
CA THR A 256 7.96 0.26 11.40
C THR A 256 8.10 -1.16 11.95
N VAL A 257 7.01 -1.81 12.31
CA VAL A 257 6.96 -3.21 12.77
C VAL A 257 6.44 -4.13 11.67
N GLU A 258 5.52 -3.63 10.86
CA GLU A 258 4.93 -4.35 9.73
C GLU A 258 5.34 -3.68 8.43
N ALA A 259 5.11 -4.36 7.32
CA ALA A 259 5.12 -3.65 6.04
C ALA A 259 4.18 -2.44 6.18
N LEU A 260 4.70 -1.25 5.93
CA LEU A 260 3.93 -0.01 6.06
C LEU A 260 2.57 -0.20 5.36
N SER A 261 1.51 0.20 6.05
CA SER A 261 0.13 0.01 5.59
C SER A 261 -0.06 0.43 4.14
N GLU A 262 -1.01 -0.18 3.47
CA GLU A 262 -1.44 0.19 2.13
C GLU A 262 -1.60 1.72 2.01
N GLY A 263 -1.19 2.26 0.87
CA GLY A 263 -1.25 3.70 0.61
C GLY A 263 -0.05 4.53 1.09
N TRP A 264 0.92 3.97 1.85
CA TRP A 264 2.13 4.70 2.17
C TRP A 264 3.09 4.73 0.97
N ASP A 265 3.53 5.92 0.61
CA ASP A 265 4.48 6.15 -0.47
C ASP A 265 5.55 7.14 -0.04
N CYS A 266 6.81 6.79 -0.25
CA CYS A 266 7.93 7.68 -0.03
C CYS A 266 9.09 7.35 -0.99
N PRO A 267 9.18 8.02 -2.15
CA PRO A 267 10.27 7.81 -3.09
C PRO A 267 11.65 8.12 -2.51
N PHE A 268 11.71 8.88 -1.41
CA PHE A 268 12.96 9.16 -0.70
C PHE A 268 13.43 8.01 0.21
N ALA A 269 12.65 6.92 0.37
CA ALA A 269 13.12 5.71 1.03
C ALA A 269 14.15 4.99 0.14
N TYR A 270 15.40 5.01 0.53
CA TYR A 270 16.54 4.42 -0.20
C TYR A 270 17.04 3.15 0.45
N VAL A 271 16.94 3.06 1.76
CA VAL A 271 17.54 1.99 2.55
C VAL A 271 16.45 1.29 3.35
N LEU A 272 16.37 -0.03 3.21
CA LEU A 272 15.64 -0.90 4.11
C LEU A 272 16.64 -1.57 5.06
N ALA A 273 16.48 -1.37 6.36
CA ALA A 273 17.27 -2.01 7.39
C ALA A 273 16.34 -2.89 8.26
N THR A 274 16.41 -4.21 8.10
CA THR A 274 15.57 -5.12 8.87
C THR A 274 16.34 -5.80 9.99
N VAL A 275 15.80 -5.68 11.21
CA VAL A 275 16.25 -6.41 12.39
C VAL A 275 15.24 -7.50 12.79
N ALA A 276 14.21 -7.70 12.02
CA ALA A 276 13.18 -8.71 12.23
C ALA A 276 13.68 -10.10 11.76
N ASN A 277 13.45 -11.14 12.59
CA ASN A 277 13.98 -12.48 12.33
C ASN A 277 13.16 -13.27 11.32
N LYS A 278 11.82 -13.21 11.38
CA LYS A 278 10.94 -14.00 10.50
C LYS A 278 10.04 -13.10 9.67
N GLN A 279 10.04 -13.34 8.36
CA GLN A 279 9.21 -12.61 7.42
C GLN A 279 8.61 -13.57 6.37
N SER A 280 7.34 -13.37 6.04
CA SER A 280 6.75 -14.04 4.87
C SER A 280 7.31 -13.42 3.59
N LYS A 281 7.37 -14.21 2.52
CA LYS A 281 7.79 -13.73 1.20
C LYS A 281 7.01 -12.49 0.77
N THR A 282 5.69 -12.49 0.95
CA THR A 282 4.82 -11.36 0.61
C THR A 282 5.20 -10.10 1.40
N ASN A 283 5.49 -10.22 2.69
CA ASN A 283 5.91 -9.06 3.49
C ASN A 283 7.25 -8.49 3.02
N VAL A 284 8.20 -9.37 2.63
CA VAL A 284 9.49 -8.94 2.09
C VAL A 284 9.30 -8.23 0.75
N GLU A 285 8.50 -8.79 -0.15
CA GLU A 285 8.17 -8.16 -1.45
C GLU A 285 7.54 -6.78 -1.27
N GLN A 286 6.55 -6.66 -0.38
CA GLN A 286 5.87 -5.41 -0.10
C GLN A 286 6.81 -4.34 0.48
N ILE A 287 7.62 -4.70 1.49
CA ILE A 287 8.49 -3.72 2.13
C ILE A 287 9.67 -3.31 1.24
N VAL A 288 10.22 -4.25 0.46
CA VAL A 288 11.24 -3.95 -0.55
C VAL A 288 10.66 -3.06 -1.65
N GLY A 289 9.44 -3.35 -2.12
CA GLY A 289 8.72 -2.52 -3.07
C GLY A 289 8.64 -1.04 -2.66
N ARG A 290 8.56 -0.75 -1.35
CA ARG A 290 8.53 0.63 -0.81
C ARG A 290 9.83 1.40 -1.05
N VAL A 291 10.98 0.73 -1.03
CA VAL A 291 12.29 1.40 -1.26
C VAL A 291 12.71 1.41 -2.72
N LEU A 292 11.97 0.72 -3.60
CA LEU A 292 12.30 0.69 -5.03
C LEU A 292 11.93 1.98 -5.78
N ARG A 293 10.95 2.74 -5.32
CA ARG A 293 10.43 3.89 -6.06
C ARG A 293 11.48 4.96 -6.29
N GLN A 294 11.65 5.38 -7.56
CA GLN A 294 12.58 6.43 -7.95
C GLN A 294 11.97 7.81 -7.68
N PRO A 295 12.66 8.72 -6.98
CA PRO A 295 12.20 10.09 -6.82
C PRO A 295 11.88 10.76 -8.15
N TYR A 296 10.72 11.41 -8.23
CA TYR A 296 10.25 12.15 -9.40
C TYR A 296 10.14 11.33 -10.71
N ALA A 297 10.26 10.00 -10.65
CA ALA A 297 10.39 9.13 -11.82
C ALA A 297 11.50 9.61 -12.79
N VAL A 298 12.61 10.12 -12.25
CA VAL A 298 13.74 10.67 -13.02
C VAL A 298 15.05 10.10 -12.50
N ARG A 299 15.88 9.62 -13.42
CA ARG A 299 17.21 9.12 -13.11
C ARG A 299 18.12 10.21 -12.55
N ALA A 300 18.78 9.94 -11.43
CA ALA A 300 19.84 10.79 -10.91
C ALA A 300 21.13 10.63 -11.75
N LYS A 301 21.94 11.69 -11.84
CA LYS A 301 23.25 11.62 -12.50
C LYS A 301 24.20 10.70 -11.74
N THR A 302 24.09 10.69 -10.41
CA THR A 302 24.94 9.85 -9.54
C THR A 302 24.33 8.46 -9.38
N ARG A 303 25.09 7.41 -9.76
CA ARG A 303 24.63 6.01 -9.75
C ARG A 303 24.07 5.56 -8.40
N ALA A 304 24.69 5.97 -7.29
CA ALA A 304 24.25 5.60 -5.93
C ALA A 304 22.82 6.03 -5.60
N LEU A 305 22.26 7.03 -6.28
CA LEU A 305 20.88 7.49 -6.11
C LEU A 305 19.88 6.82 -7.08
N ASN A 306 20.33 5.82 -7.84
CA ASN A 306 19.48 5.02 -8.72
C ASN A 306 19.42 3.54 -8.29
N VAL A 307 19.83 3.25 -7.08
CA VAL A 307 19.86 1.90 -6.50
C VAL A 307 19.17 1.91 -5.14
N SER A 308 18.57 0.78 -4.79
CA SER A 308 18.00 0.55 -3.46
C SER A 308 18.95 -0.31 -2.63
N TYR A 309 18.95 -0.11 -1.33
CA TYR A 309 19.84 -0.79 -0.40
C TYR A 309 19.02 -1.55 0.64
N VAL A 310 19.43 -2.78 0.92
CA VAL A 310 18.85 -3.62 1.97
C VAL A 310 19.95 -4.08 2.91
N LEU A 311 19.77 -3.86 4.21
CA LEU A 311 20.67 -4.35 5.25
C LEU A 311 19.89 -5.31 6.16
N THR A 312 20.46 -6.48 6.44
CA THR A 312 19.81 -7.50 7.26
C THR A 312 20.82 -8.38 7.97
N SER A 313 20.44 -8.88 9.15
CA SER A 313 21.17 -9.91 9.90
C SER A 313 20.40 -11.23 9.99
N SER A 314 19.18 -11.30 9.45
CA SER A 314 18.35 -12.50 9.51
C SER A 314 18.67 -13.46 8.36
N ALA A 315 18.96 -14.73 8.70
CA ALA A 315 19.15 -15.78 7.71
C ALA A 315 17.88 -16.05 6.89
N ASP A 316 16.72 -16.11 7.56
CA ASP A 316 15.43 -16.35 6.89
C ASP A 316 15.08 -15.22 5.91
N PHE A 317 15.35 -13.96 6.30
CA PHE A 317 15.16 -12.82 5.41
C PHE A 317 16.12 -12.88 4.22
N ASN A 318 17.36 -13.31 4.43
CA ASN A 318 18.35 -13.44 3.35
C ASN A 318 17.90 -14.40 2.26
N GLU A 319 17.38 -15.57 2.63
CA GLU A 319 16.88 -16.55 1.67
C GLU A 319 15.68 -15.98 0.87
N THR A 320 14.77 -15.31 1.58
CA THR A 320 13.60 -14.70 0.94
C THR A 320 13.98 -13.54 0.03
N ILE A 321 14.87 -12.65 0.47
CA ILE A 321 15.29 -11.50 -0.35
C ILE A 321 16.04 -11.93 -1.60
N ASP A 322 16.85 -13.00 -1.54
CA ASP A 322 17.55 -13.52 -2.72
C ASP A 322 16.54 -13.97 -3.80
N GLN A 323 15.44 -14.62 -3.41
CA GLN A 323 14.37 -15.00 -4.34
C GLN A 323 13.67 -13.78 -4.94
N VAL A 324 13.38 -12.77 -4.11
CA VAL A 324 12.73 -11.52 -4.55
C VAL A 324 13.63 -10.73 -5.49
N VAL A 325 14.90 -10.58 -5.14
CA VAL A 325 15.89 -9.84 -5.95
C VAL A 325 16.22 -10.60 -7.25
N ALA A 326 16.31 -11.92 -7.21
CA ALA A 326 16.45 -12.72 -8.42
C ALA A 326 15.25 -12.55 -9.36
N GLY A 327 14.03 -12.52 -8.82
CA GLY A 327 12.82 -12.23 -9.59
C GLY A 327 12.82 -10.82 -10.21
N LEU A 328 13.24 -9.82 -9.44
CA LEU A 328 13.33 -8.42 -9.90
C LEU A 328 14.47 -8.22 -10.92
N ASN A 329 15.61 -8.85 -10.72
CA ASN A 329 16.78 -8.70 -11.58
C ASN A 329 16.72 -9.65 -12.80
N GLY A 330 16.08 -10.82 -12.67
CA GLY A 330 15.94 -11.82 -13.74
C GLY A 330 14.76 -11.57 -14.68
N ALA A 331 13.83 -10.69 -14.28
CA ALA A 331 12.78 -10.18 -15.17
C ALA A 331 13.29 -9.05 -16.08
N GLY A 332 14.60 -8.73 -16.01
CA GLY A 332 15.27 -7.68 -16.78
C GLY A 332 16.41 -8.16 -17.64
#